data_51a5abdb78bd0094c8664eb23ca81874
#
_entry.id   51a5abdb78bd0094c8664eb23ca81874
#
_cell.length_a   1.000
_cell.length_b   1.000
_cell.length_c   1.000
_cell.angle_alpha   90.00
_cell.angle_beta   90.00
_cell.angle_gamma   90.00
#
_symmetry.space_group_name_H-M   'P 1'
#
loop_
_entity.id
_entity.type
_entity.pdbx_description
1 polymer ?
#
loop_
_entity_poly.entity_id
_entity_poly.type
_entity_poly.pdbx_seq_one_letter_code
_entity_poly.pdbx_strand_id
1 'polypeptide(L)'
;MKRAIILVLISLFFGVTANAQTSQRQKMIHMAALRIAESIQVPASDKEAFVTLYQNYKKESTAIMAVKAPQTGEPDQDAEAKILGDFAKSEKLLELRKKYYGEFRKILSPTQIQKMYDAERESAAAH
;
A
#
# COMPACT_ATOMS: atom_id res chain seq x y z
N MET A 1 7.92 33.40 16.79
CA MET A 1 8.84 32.29 17.09
C MET A 1 8.28 31.32 18.12
N LYS A 2 7.76 31.80 19.27
CA LYS A 2 7.21 30.92 20.31
C LYS A 2 5.99 30.12 19.85
N ARG A 3 5.14 30.68 18.98
CA ARG A 3 3.97 29.98 18.41
C ARG A 3 4.34 28.84 17.48
N ALA A 4 5.41 28.99 16.71
CA ALA A 4 5.90 27.96 15.82
C ALA A 4 6.45 26.76 16.58
N ILE A 5 7.12 27.01 17.72
CA ILE A 5 7.66 25.96 18.59
C ILE A 5 6.53 25.13 19.21
N ILE A 6 5.44 25.80 19.66
CA ILE A 6 4.28 25.13 20.24
C ILE A 6 3.58 24.24 19.20
N LEU A 7 3.44 24.74 17.96
CA LEU A 7 2.86 23.98 16.85
C LEU A 7 3.69 22.75 16.52
N VAL A 8 5.01 22.88 16.53
CA VAL A 8 5.94 21.76 16.29
C VAL A 8 5.81 20.70 17.38
N LEU A 9 5.67 21.12 18.64
CA LEU A 9 5.48 20.20 19.76
C LEU A 9 4.15 19.43 19.65
N ILE A 10 3.08 20.11 19.25
CA ILE A 10 1.78 19.46 19.05
C ILE A 10 1.86 18.47 17.89
N SER A 11 2.53 18.83 16.80
CA SER A 11 2.75 17.95 15.67
C SER A 11 3.55 16.70 16.07
N LEU A 12 4.55 16.86 16.91
CA LEU A 12 5.35 15.75 17.43
C LEU A 12 4.51 14.79 18.29
N PHE A 13 3.61 15.33 19.10
CA PHE A 13 2.74 14.53 19.95
C PHE A 13 1.78 13.66 19.12
N PHE A 14 1.13 14.23 18.12
CA PHE A 14 0.29 13.47 17.21
C PHE A 14 1.11 12.49 16.36
N GLY A 15 2.32 12.88 15.99
CA GLY A 15 3.24 12.05 15.22
C GLY A 15 3.65 10.77 15.92
N VAL A 16 3.80 10.80 17.24
CA VAL A 16 4.19 9.61 18.02
C VAL A 16 3.11 8.54 17.97
N THR A 17 1.82 8.90 18.07
CA THR A 17 0.71 7.94 18.00
C THR A 17 0.56 7.35 16.61
N ALA A 18 0.65 8.19 15.57
CA ALA A 18 0.59 7.75 14.17
C ALA A 18 1.79 6.86 13.82
N ASN A 19 2.98 7.18 14.34
CA ASN A 19 4.20 6.41 14.09
C ASN A 19 4.12 4.99 14.67
N ALA A 20 3.48 4.80 15.83
CA ALA A 20 3.35 3.48 16.43
C ALA A 20 2.52 2.54 15.54
N GLN A 21 1.36 3.01 15.02
CA GLN A 21 0.50 2.23 14.12
C GLN A 21 1.17 2.01 12.77
N THR A 22 1.81 3.04 12.23
CA THR A 22 2.53 2.97 10.95
C THR A 22 3.69 1.98 11.06
N SER A 23 4.42 2.00 12.17
CA SER A 23 5.53 1.08 12.42
C SER A 23 5.07 -0.38 12.43
N GLN A 24 3.91 -0.68 13.05
CA GLN A 24 3.35 -2.02 13.06
C GLN A 24 2.95 -2.49 11.66
N ARG A 25 2.28 -1.63 10.90
CA ARG A 25 1.91 -1.91 9.51
C ARG A 25 3.14 -2.15 8.64
N GLN A 26 4.17 -1.32 8.80
CA GLN A 26 5.41 -1.46 8.06
C GLN A 26 6.10 -2.79 8.36
N LYS A 27 6.10 -3.23 9.61
CA LYS A 27 6.65 -4.53 9.99
C LYS A 27 5.88 -5.67 9.33
N MET A 28 4.55 -5.61 9.30
CA MET A 28 3.71 -6.64 8.67
C MET A 28 3.97 -6.69 7.17
N ILE A 29 4.05 -5.54 6.52
CA ILE A 29 4.33 -5.45 5.08
C ILE A 29 5.75 -5.96 4.79
N HIS A 30 6.70 -5.62 5.63
CA HIS A 30 8.08 -6.08 5.50
C HIS A 30 8.17 -7.61 5.58
N MET A 31 7.50 -8.21 6.56
CA MET A 31 7.46 -9.66 6.70
C MET A 31 6.77 -10.34 5.52
N ALA A 32 5.68 -9.74 5.04
CA ALA A 32 4.98 -10.24 3.85
C ALA A 32 5.88 -10.16 2.62
N ALA A 33 6.63 -9.07 2.46
CA ALA A 33 7.57 -8.91 1.37
C ALA A 33 8.66 -9.98 1.40
N LEU A 34 9.20 -10.28 2.58
CA LEU A 34 10.21 -11.33 2.74
C LEU A 34 9.67 -12.71 2.36
N ARG A 35 8.46 -13.04 2.80
CA ARG A 35 7.82 -14.31 2.46
C ARG A 35 7.59 -14.44 0.95
N ILE A 36 7.10 -13.38 0.33
CA ILE A 36 6.89 -13.37 -1.11
C ILE A 36 8.23 -13.51 -1.85
N ALA A 37 9.26 -12.79 -1.41
CA ALA A 37 10.59 -12.87 -2.00
C ALA A 37 11.11 -14.31 -2.01
N GLU A 38 10.90 -15.04 -0.93
CA GLU A 38 11.29 -16.45 -0.85
C GLU A 38 10.45 -17.32 -1.79
N SER A 39 9.13 -17.11 -1.81
CA SER A 39 8.21 -17.93 -2.61
C SER A 39 8.42 -17.77 -4.11
N ILE A 40 8.82 -16.58 -4.57
CA ILE A 40 9.08 -16.32 -5.99
C ILE A 40 10.57 -16.41 -6.34
N GLN A 41 11.40 -16.79 -5.38
CA GLN A 41 12.83 -17.04 -5.57
C GLN A 41 13.60 -15.81 -6.04
N VAL A 42 13.42 -14.69 -5.34
CA VAL A 42 14.21 -13.48 -5.58
C VAL A 42 15.66 -13.75 -5.14
N PRO A 43 16.66 -13.53 -6.01
CA PRO A 43 18.05 -13.70 -5.62
C PRO A 43 18.43 -12.84 -4.43
N ALA A 44 19.36 -13.32 -3.62
CA ALA A 44 19.80 -12.61 -2.41
C ALA A 44 20.30 -11.20 -2.72
N SER A 45 20.95 -11.01 -3.87
CA SER A 45 21.45 -9.70 -4.31
C SER A 45 20.33 -8.69 -4.59
N ASP A 46 19.14 -9.15 -4.96
CA ASP A 46 17.99 -8.29 -5.30
C ASP A 46 16.93 -8.22 -4.20
N LYS A 47 17.11 -8.99 -3.14
CA LYS A 47 16.10 -9.15 -2.08
C LYS A 47 15.77 -7.82 -1.40
N GLU A 48 16.77 -7.04 -1.05
CA GLU A 48 16.58 -5.75 -0.38
C GLU A 48 15.84 -4.77 -1.30
N ALA A 49 16.25 -4.70 -2.57
CA ALA A 49 15.59 -3.86 -3.55
C ALA A 49 14.12 -4.27 -3.75
N PHE A 50 13.85 -5.57 -3.82
CA PHE A 50 12.49 -6.09 -3.93
C PHE A 50 11.65 -5.70 -2.71
N VAL A 51 12.16 -5.90 -1.50
CA VAL A 51 11.43 -5.60 -0.27
C VAL A 51 11.06 -4.11 -0.21
N THR A 52 12.01 -3.23 -0.51
CA THR A 52 11.76 -1.79 -0.54
C THR A 52 10.68 -1.42 -1.56
N LEU A 53 10.79 -1.99 -2.75
CA LEU A 53 9.85 -1.72 -3.83
C LEU A 53 8.43 -2.21 -3.47
N TYR A 54 8.33 -3.41 -2.91
CA TYR A 54 7.07 -4.00 -2.49
C TYR A 54 6.43 -3.19 -1.35
N GLN A 55 7.22 -2.73 -0.39
CA GLN A 55 6.73 -1.89 0.70
C GLN A 55 6.16 -0.58 0.17
N ASN A 56 6.85 0.06 -0.76
CA ASN A 56 6.38 1.30 -1.37
C ASN A 56 5.08 1.09 -2.15
N TYR A 57 5.00 0.00 -2.91
CA TYR A 57 3.80 -0.37 -3.64
C TYR A 57 2.61 -0.57 -2.69
N LYS A 58 2.80 -1.33 -1.61
CA LYS A 58 1.75 -1.59 -0.63
C LYS A 58 1.31 -0.31 0.10
N LYS A 59 2.25 0.55 0.43
CA LYS A 59 1.94 1.83 1.07
C LYS A 59 1.05 2.70 0.19
N GLU A 60 1.39 2.82 -1.09
CA GLU A 60 0.60 3.60 -2.04
C GLU A 60 -0.76 2.97 -2.31
N SER A 61 -0.83 1.64 -2.46
CA SER A 61 -2.10 0.96 -2.70
C SER A 61 -3.03 1.07 -1.49
N THR A 62 -2.49 0.96 -0.28
CA THR A 62 -3.28 1.13 0.95
C THR A 62 -3.85 2.55 1.05
N ALA A 63 -3.07 3.55 0.68
CA ALA A 63 -3.54 4.94 0.69
C ALA A 63 -4.70 5.14 -0.29
N ILE A 64 -4.63 4.53 -1.47
CA ILE A 64 -5.72 4.59 -2.45
C ILE A 64 -6.98 3.92 -1.90
N MET A 65 -6.84 2.73 -1.30
CA MET A 65 -7.97 1.98 -0.76
C MET A 65 -8.58 2.64 0.47
N ALA A 66 -7.84 3.46 1.20
CA ALA A 66 -8.30 4.12 2.42
C ALA A 66 -9.24 5.30 2.16
N VAL A 67 -9.28 5.82 0.94
CA VAL A 67 -10.18 6.93 0.59
C VAL A 67 -11.63 6.46 0.70
N LYS A 68 -12.43 7.19 1.48
CA LYS A 68 -13.84 6.87 1.68
C LYS A 68 -14.73 7.80 0.87
N ALA A 69 -15.83 7.27 0.34
CA ALA A 69 -16.84 8.07 -0.34
C ALA A 69 -17.55 8.95 0.69
N PRO A 70 -17.89 10.21 0.32
CA PRO A 70 -18.66 11.07 1.20
C PRO A 70 -20.06 10.50 1.43
N GLN A 71 -20.58 10.68 2.65
CA GLN A 71 -21.91 10.22 3.02
C GLN A 71 -22.78 11.42 3.39
N THR A 72 -23.97 11.49 2.79
CA THR A 72 -24.92 12.60 2.97
C THR A 72 -26.14 12.21 3.79
N GLY A 73 -26.35 10.89 3.98
CA GLY A 73 -27.56 10.35 4.60
C GLY A 73 -28.68 10.04 3.60
N GLU A 74 -28.53 10.45 2.34
CA GLU A 74 -29.45 10.10 1.25
C GLU A 74 -29.04 8.78 0.62
N PRO A 75 -29.85 7.72 0.70
CA PRO A 75 -29.42 6.38 0.25
C PRO A 75 -28.94 6.30 -1.20
N ASP A 76 -29.67 6.94 -2.12
CA ASP A 76 -29.31 6.89 -3.53
C ASP A 76 -28.02 7.68 -3.83
N GLN A 77 -27.87 8.85 -3.23
CA GLN A 77 -26.67 9.66 -3.38
C GLN A 77 -25.44 8.96 -2.79
N ASP A 78 -25.62 8.33 -1.64
CA ASP A 78 -24.52 7.62 -0.98
C ASP A 78 -24.12 6.38 -1.77
N ALA A 79 -25.09 5.65 -2.33
CA ALA A 79 -24.82 4.50 -3.18
C ALA A 79 -24.09 4.92 -4.46
N GLU A 80 -24.51 6.00 -5.11
CA GLU A 80 -23.84 6.50 -6.30
C GLU A 80 -22.41 6.96 -5.99
N ALA A 81 -22.22 7.70 -4.91
CA ALA A 81 -20.90 8.15 -4.48
C ALA A 81 -19.96 6.96 -4.23
N LYS A 82 -20.47 5.90 -3.61
CA LYS A 82 -19.69 4.68 -3.37
C LYS A 82 -19.31 3.99 -4.68
N ILE A 83 -20.27 3.84 -5.60
CA ILE A 83 -20.01 3.20 -6.90
C ILE A 83 -18.96 3.97 -7.69
N LEU A 84 -19.14 5.29 -7.82
CA LEU A 84 -18.20 6.14 -8.54
C LEU A 84 -16.83 6.19 -7.85
N GLY A 85 -16.83 6.18 -6.53
CA GLY A 85 -15.60 6.11 -5.74
C GLY A 85 -14.84 4.81 -5.95
N ASP A 86 -15.56 3.69 -6.03
CA ASP A 86 -14.96 2.39 -6.32
C ASP A 86 -14.36 2.34 -7.73
N PHE A 87 -15.03 2.93 -8.72
CA PHE A 87 -14.47 3.05 -10.06
C PHE A 87 -13.17 3.87 -10.06
N ALA A 88 -13.16 5.00 -9.37
CA ALA A 88 -11.98 5.86 -9.27
C ALA A 88 -10.82 5.13 -8.59
N LYS A 89 -11.09 4.36 -7.54
CA LYS A 89 -10.08 3.55 -6.85
C LYS A 89 -9.50 2.49 -7.79
N SER A 90 -10.37 1.80 -8.54
CA SER A 90 -9.93 0.75 -9.47
C SER A 90 -9.02 1.32 -10.54
N GLU A 91 -9.34 2.49 -11.07
CA GLU A 91 -8.49 3.18 -12.06
C GLU A 91 -7.14 3.54 -11.48
N LYS A 92 -7.12 4.11 -10.28
CA LYS A 92 -5.87 4.49 -9.60
C LYS A 92 -5.02 3.27 -9.27
N LEU A 93 -5.63 2.18 -8.83
CA LEU A 93 -4.91 0.94 -8.55
C LEU A 93 -4.32 0.34 -9.83
N LEU A 94 -5.04 0.39 -10.93
CA LEU A 94 -4.54 -0.08 -12.21
C LEU A 94 -3.33 0.73 -12.67
N GLU A 95 -3.39 2.05 -12.57
CA GLU A 95 -2.27 2.92 -12.91
C GLU A 95 -1.07 2.64 -12.00
N LEU A 96 -1.32 2.46 -10.71
CA LEU A 96 -0.27 2.12 -9.74
C LEU A 96 0.40 0.79 -10.10
N ARG A 97 -0.39 -0.23 -10.44
CA ARG A 97 0.14 -1.53 -10.85
C ARG A 97 1.01 -1.44 -12.09
N LYS A 98 0.58 -0.66 -13.08
CA LYS A 98 1.36 -0.45 -14.30
C LYS A 98 2.69 0.23 -13.99
N LYS A 99 2.67 1.24 -13.12
CA LYS A 99 3.88 1.95 -12.69
C LYS A 99 4.86 0.99 -12.02
N TYR A 100 4.40 0.23 -11.04
CA TYR A 100 5.25 -0.69 -10.31
C TYR A 100 5.63 -1.93 -11.12
N TYR A 101 4.81 -2.34 -12.07
CA TYR A 101 5.21 -3.37 -13.02
C TYR A 101 6.52 -2.99 -13.72
N GLY A 102 6.62 -1.75 -14.19
CA GLY A 102 7.85 -1.25 -14.80
C GLY A 102 9.05 -1.30 -13.86
N GLU A 103 8.83 -0.97 -12.59
CA GLU A 103 9.89 -1.00 -11.58
C GLU A 103 10.28 -2.44 -11.21
N PHE A 104 9.29 -3.33 -11.01
CA PHE A 104 9.55 -4.74 -10.71
C PHE A 104 10.26 -5.44 -11.85
N ARG A 105 9.97 -5.07 -13.10
CA ARG A 105 10.63 -5.67 -14.27
C ARG A 105 12.14 -5.42 -14.33
N LYS A 106 12.63 -4.46 -13.60
CA LYS A 106 14.07 -4.20 -13.51
C LYS A 106 14.80 -5.29 -12.72
N ILE A 107 14.09 -5.99 -11.82
CA ILE A 107 14.70 -7.01 -10.95
C ILE A 107 14.02 -8.38 -11.04
N LEU A 108 12.82 -8.45 -11.62
CA LEU A 108 12.04 -9.69 -11.71
C LEU A 108 11.66 -10.01 -13.15
N SER A 109 11.50 -11.30 -13.44
CA SER A 109 10.90 -11.76 -14.69
C SER A 109 9.38 -11.60 -14.65
N PRO A 110 8.70 -11.60 -15.80
CA PRO A 110 7.23 -11.60 -15.82
C PRO A 110 6.62 -12.76 -15.05
N THR A 111 7.23 -13.93 -15.09
CA THR A 111 6.77 -15.11 -14.36
C THR A 111 6.82 -14.88 -12.85
N GLN A 112 7.90 -14.27 -12.36
CA GLN A 112 8.03 -13.94 -10.94
C GLN A 112 6.99 -12.92 -10.51
N ILE A 113 6.72 -11.91 -11.35
CA ILE A 113 5.69 -10.90 -11.06
C ILE A 113 4.31 -11.55 -11.01
N GLN A 114 4.01 -12.47 -11.93
CA GLN A 114 2.75 -13.20 -11.91
C GLN A 114 2.58 -13.99 -10.61
N LYS A 115 3.64 -14.68 -10.19
CA LYS A 115 3.65 -15.42 -8.92
C LYS A 115 3.46 -14.49 -7.73
N MET A 116 4.04 -13.29 -7.77
CA MET A 116 3.86 -12.28 -6.72
C MET A 116 2.38 -11.90 -6.59
N TYR A 117 1.71 -11.62 -7.70
CA TYR A 117 0.27 -11.30 -7.68
C TYR A 117 -0.57 -12.50 -7.21
N ASP A 118 -0.19 -13.71 -7.60
CA ASP A 118 -0.89 -14.92 -7.14
C ASP A 118 -0.75 -15.09 -5.63
N ALA A 119 0.46 -14.87 -5.08
CA ALA A 119 0.71 -14.94 -3.64
C ALA A 119 -0.11 -13.89 -2.87
N GLU A 120 -0.27 -12.70 -3.43
CA GLU A 120 -1.10 -11.66 -2.82
C GLU A 120 -2.57 -12.08 -2.77
N ARG A 121 -3.09 -12.67 -3.85
CA ARG A 121 -4.47 -13.15 -3.91
C ARG A 121 -4.72 -14.29 -2.92
N GLU A 122 -3.79 -15.22 -2.81
CA GLU A 122 -3.89 -16.33 -1.85
C GLU A 122 -3.89 -15.81 -0.41
N SER A 123 -3.04 -14.85 -0.10
CA SER A 123 -2.98 -14.22 1.21
C SER A 123 -4.29 -13.49 1.56
N ALA A 124 -4.89 -12.79 0.59
CA ALA A 124 -6.16 -12.11 0.77
C ALA A 124 -7.31 -13.11 0.96
N ALA A 125 -7.30 -14.22 0.24
CA ALA A 125 -8.33 -15.26 0.34
C ALA A 125 -8.27 -16.02 1.67
N ALA A 126 -7.10 -16.09 2.31
CA ALA A 126 -6.90 -16.78 3.59
C ALA A 126 -7.50 -15.99 4.79
N HIS A 127 -7.87 -14.74 4.59
CA HIS A 127 -8.50 -13.89 5.60
C HIS A 127 -9.94 -13.61 5.24
#